data_7c0165289b818913de5599af6490df90
#
_entry.id   7c0165289b818913de5599af6490df90
#
_cell.length_a   1.000
_cell.length_b   1.000
_cell.length_c   1.000
_cell.angle_alpha   90.00
_cell.angle_beta   90.00
_cell.angle_gamma   90.00
#
_symmetry.space_group_name_H-M   'P 1'
#
loop_
_entity.id
_entity.type
_entity.pdbx_description
1 polymer ?
#
loop_
_entity_poly.entity_id
_entity_poly.type
_entity_poly.pdbx_seq_one_letter_code
_entity_poly.pdbx_strand_id
1 'polypeptide(L)'
;MDYTVEPEDAGVLLKLQADEWEANVHASAEELLLLSDVRSASWDERRSIQAGELAGARAYWSAGEGDHANLMIGEDDETWDVSMAVPYAVIDEVVQVLRRV
;
A
#
# COMPACT_ATOMS: atom_id res chain seq x y z
N MET A 1 14.14 -1.39 0.42
CA MET A 1 13.14 -0.32 0.15
C MET A 1 13.08 0.61 1.34
N ASP A 2 13.10 1.89 1.07
CA ASP A 2 12.94 2.90 2.12
C ASP A 2 11.51 3.41 2.12
N TYR A 3 11.07 3.89 3.27
CA TYR A 3 9.75 4.49 3.39
C TYR A 3 9.76 5.65 4.38
N THR A 4 8.81 6.57 4.23
CA THR A 4 8.50 7.58 5.24
C THR A 4 7.00 7.70 5.38
N VAL A 5 6.56 8.07 6.58
CA VAL A 5 5.15 8.35 6.87
C VAL A 5 5.08 9.78 7.37
N GLU A 6 4.39 10.65 6.63
CA GLU A 6 4.28 12.07 6.96
C GLU A 6 2.83 12.47 7.15
N PRO A 7 2.51 13.29 8.16
CA PRO A 7 1.14 13.78 8.32
C PRO A 7 0.76 14.76 7.21
N GLU A 8 -0.51 14.70 6.81
CA GLU A 8 -1.11 15.66 5.88
C GLU A 8 -2.39 16.22 6.49
N ASP A 9 -2.97 17.25 5.86
CA ASP A 9 -4.19 17.91 6.37
C ASP A 9 -5.36 16.94 6.54
N ALA A 10 -5.51 15.98 5.63
CA ALA A 10 -6.63 15.04 5.63
C ALA A 10 -6.21 13.58 5.78
N GLY A 11 -5.02 13.32 6.30
CA GLY A 11 -4.55 11.94 6.45
C GLY A 11 -3.04 11.85 6.57
N VAL A 12 -2.46 10.90 5.86
CA VAL A 12 -1.01 10.67 5.85
C VAL A 12 -0.51 10.46 4.44
N LEU A 13 0.75 10.81 4.23
CA LEU A 13 1.47 10.51 3.01
C LEU A 13 2.45 9.38 3.31
N LEU A 14 2.28 8.25 2.63
CA LEU A 14 3.22 7.15 2.67
C LEU A 14 4.10 7.25 1.43
N LYS A 15 5.38 7.52 1.64
CA LYS A 15 6.37 7.52 0.57
C LYS A 15 7.09 6.19 0.55
N LEU A 16 7.10 5.53 -0.60
CA LEU A 16 7.81 4.29 -0.82
C LEU A 16 8.92 4.56 -1.85
N GLN A 17 10.14 4.24 -1.50
CA GLN A 17 11.29 4.50 -2.37
C GLN A 17 12.06 3.21 -2.64
N ALA A 18 12.06 2.77 -3.88
CA ALA A 18 12.86 1.66 -4.37
C ALA A 18 13.98 2.22 -5.26
N ASP A 19 14.88 1.35 -5.73
CA ASP A 19 16.01 1.78 -6.55
C ASP A 19 15.56 2.39 -7.88
N GLU A 20 14.46 1.89 -8.44
CA GLU A 20 14.01 2.28 -9.77
C GLU A 20 12.69 3.05 -9.78
N TRP A 21 12.00 3.18 -8.64
CA TRP A 21 10.73 3.89 -8.58
C TRP A 21 10.48 4.49 -7.20
N GLU A 22 9.58 5.47 -7.18
CA GLU A 22 9.10 6.10 -5.96
C GLU A 22 7.58 6.23 -6.08
N ALA A 23 6.86 5.89 -5.00
CA ALA A 23 5.41 6.02 -4.96
C ALA A 23 5.00 6.85 -3.75
N ASN A 24 4.11 7.81 -3.98
CA ASN A 24 3.56 8.67 -2.94
C ASN A 24 2.09 8.33 -2.77
N VAL A 25 1.78 7.58 -1.72
CA VAL A 25 0.42 7.12 -1.45
C VAL A 25 -0.24 8.03 -0.42
N HIS A 26 -1.33 8.67 -0.80
CA HIS A 26 -2.13 9.53 0.09
C HIS A 26 -3.27 8.69 0.64
N ALA A 27 -3.39 8.60 1.96
CA ALA A 27 -4.40 7.76 2.59
C ALA A 27 -4.77 8.29 3.96
N SER A 28 -5.88 7.78 4.53
CA SER A 28 -6.12 7.95 5.95
C SER A 28 -5.29 6.93 6.73
N ALA A 29 -5.02 7.21 8.00
CA ALA A 29 -4.35 6.24 8.86
C ALA A 29 -5.18 4.95 8.96
N GLU A 30 -6.49 5.07 9.02
CA GLU A 30 -7.39 3.91 9.10
C GLU A 30 -7.26 3.00 7.88
N GLU A 31 -7.18 3.58 6.68
CA GLU A 31 -6.99 2.81 5.45
C GLU A 31 -5.66 2.03 5.49
N LEU A 32 -4.58 2.70 5.85
CA LEU A 32 -3.26 2.04 5.89
C LEU A 32 -3.19 0.96 6.97
N LEU A 33 -3.91 1.12 8.08
CA LEU A 33 -3.97 0.08 9.11
C LEU A 33 -4.65 -1.21 8.62
N LEU A 34 -5.49 -1.13 7.59
CA LEU A 34 -6.07 -2.32 6.97
C LEU A 34 -5.00 -3.22 6.35
N LEU A 35 -3.83 -2.68 6.05
CA LEU A 35 -2.73 -3.45 5.46
C LEU A 35 -2.16 -4.49 6.42
N SER A 36 -2.52 -4.45 7.69
CA SER A 36 -2.17 -5.52 8.63
C SER A 36 -2.72 -6.88 8.18
N ASP A 37 -3.78 -6.89 7.38
CA ASP A 37 -4.42 -8.09 6.85
C ASP A 37 -4.04 -8.41 5.40
N VAL A 38 -3.05 -7.70 4.83
CA VAL A 38 -2.71 -7.85 3.40
C VAL A 38 -2.29 -9.26 3.02
N ARG A 39 -1.68 -10.00 3.94
CA ARG A 39 -1.26 -11.39 3.68
C ARG A 39 -2.45 -12.33 3.42
N SER A 40 -3.65 -11.93 3.87
CA SER A 40 -4.88 -12.68 3.66
C SER A 40 -5.65 -12.21 2.42
N ALA A 41 -5.19 -11.17 1.75
CA ALA A 41 -5.86 -10.59 0.59
C ALA A 41 -5.34 -11.26 -0.69
N SER A 42 -5.78 -12.49 -0.94
CA SER A 42 -5.35 -13.27 -2.10
C SER A 42 -6.08 -12.81 -3.37
N TRP A 43 -5.31 -12.38 -4.37
CA TRP A 43 -5.85 -12.01 -5.67
C TRP A 43 -6.55 -13.20 -6.35
N ASP A 44 -6.04 -14.42 -6.18
CA ASP A 44 -6.64 -15.60 -6.76
C ASP A 44 -8.07 -15.84 -6.24
N GLU A 45 -8.35 -15.40 -5.02
CA GLU A 45 -9.66 -15.42 -4.41
C GLU A 45 -10.44 -14.13 -4.61
N ARG A 46 -9.96 -13.25 -5.47
CA ARG A 46 -10.55 -11.94 -5.77
C ARG A 46 -10.62 -11.03 -4.55
N ARG A 47 -9.63 -11.10 -3.70
CA ARG A 47 -9.50 -10.24 -2.53
C ARG A 47 -8.41 -9.22 -2.74
N SER A 48 -8.72 -7.98 -2.42
CA SER A 48 -7.73 -6.90 -2.37
C SER A 48 -8.17 -5.91 -1.31
N ILE A 49 -7.22 -5.10 -0.85
CA ILE A 49 -7.49 -4.05 0.11
C ILE A 49 -7.30 -2.71 -0.59
N GLN A 50 -8.36 -1.90 -0.66
CA GLN A 50 -8.23 -0.55 -1.15
C GLN A 50 -7.71 0.33 -0.01
N ALA A 51 -6.52 0.89 -0.18
CA ALA A 51 -5.89 1.75 0.81
C ALA A 51 -5.10 2.84 0.11
N GLY A 52 -5.68 4.03 0.06
CA GLY A 52 -5.05 5.22 -0.46
C GLY A 52 -5.22 5.47 -1.93
N GLU A 53 -4.59 6.55 -2.38
CA GLU A 53 -4.57 7.00 -3.77
C GLU A 53 -3.17 7.43 -4.14
N LEU A 54 -2.84 7.26 -5.42
CA LEU A 54 -1.57 7.68 -5.98
C LEU A 54 -1.85 8.40 -7.30
N ALA A 55 -1.45 9.67 -7.37
CA ALA A 55 -1.67 10.52 -8.56
C ALA A 55 -3.14 10.54 -9.01
N GLY A 56 -4.08 10.52 -8.06
CA GLY A 56 -5.51 10.55 -8.35
C GLY A 56 -6.13 9.20 -8.66
N ALA A 57 -5.35 8.14 -8.75
CA ALA A 57 -5.85 6.78 -8.96
C ALA A 57 -5.87 6.01 -7.65
N ARG A 58 -6.80 5.07 -7.54
CA ARG A 58 -6.92 4.25 -6.33
C ARG A 58 -5.78 3.24 -6.21
N ALA A 59 -5.36 3.01 -4.97
CA ALA A 59 -4.35 2.01 -4.65
C ALA A 59 -5.01 0.76 -4.07
N TYR A 60 -4.72 -0.39 -4.69
CA TYR A 60 -5.20 -1.69 -4.24
C TYR A 60 -4.02 -2.56 -3.85
N TRP A 61 -4.15 -3.28 -2.76
CA TRP A 61 -3.07 -4.12 -2.22
C TRP A 61 -3.54 -5.56 -2.13
N SER A 62 -2.70 -6.47 -2.56
CA SER A 62 -2.98 -7.91 -2.43
C SER A 62 -1.72 -8.66 -2.02
N ALA A 63 -1.91 -9.89 -1.54
CA ALA A 63 -0.78 -10.76 -1.23
C ALA A 63 -0.06 -11.12 -2.53
N GLY A 64 1.26 -10.93 -2.55
CA GLY A 64 2.10 -11.35 -3.65
C GLY A 64 2.80 -12.67 -3.34
N GLU A 65 3.69 -13.07 -4.21
CA GLU A 65 4.52 -14.25 -4.01
C GLU A 65 5.71 -13.93 -3.11
N GLY A 66 6.15 -14.91 -2.33
CA GLY A 66 7.30 -14.75 -1.47
C GLY A 66 7.06 -13.81 -0.30
N ASP A 67 7.91 -12.81 -0.17
CA ASP A 67 7.94 -11.91 0.98
C ASP A 67 7.40 -10.50 0.68
N HIS A 68 6.59 -10.36 -0.35
CA HIS A 68 6.06 -9.05 -0.74
C HIS A 68 4.58 -9.08 -1.06
N ALA A 69 3.95 -7.91 -0.93
CA ALA A 69 2.61 -7.64 -1.42
C ALA A 69 2.70 -6.96 -2.78
N ASN A 70 1.60 -6.99 -3.52
CA ASN A 70 1.47 -6.23 -4.76
C ASN A 70 0.68 -4.96 -4.49
N LEU A 71 1.25 -3.83 -4.86
CA LEU A 71 0.56 -2.54 -4.87
C LEU A 71 0.14 -2.26 -6.30
N MET A 72 -1.16 -2.21 -6.54
CA MET A 72 -1.75 -2.03 -7.87
C MET A 72 -2.44 -0.68 -7.95
N ILE A 73 -2.13 0.10 -8.97
CA ILE A 73 -2.69 1.43 -9.15
C ILE A 73 -3.55 1.45 -10.41
N GLY A 74 -4.82 1.81 -10.27
CA GLY A 74 -5.73 1.84 -11.40
C GLY A 74 -7.17 2.17 -11.02
N GLU A 75 -8.09 1.93 -11.93
CA GLU A 75 -9.51 2.20 -11.72
C GLU A 75 -10.13 1.27 -10.69
N ASP A 76 -9.76 -0.01 -10.73
CA ASP A 76 -10.24 -1.02 -9.80
C ASP A 76 -9.18 -2.11 -9.65
N ASP A 77 -9.47 -3.15 -8.87
CA ASP A 77 -8.53 -4.22 -8.61
C ASP A 77 -8.37 -5.22 -9.76
N GLU A 78 -9.10 -5.04 -10.85
CA GLU A 78 -8.96 -5.84 -12.06
C GLU A 78 -8.36 -5.06 -13.23
N THR A 79 -8.41 -3.73 -13.16
CA THR A 79 -7.95 -2.84 -14.23
C THR A 79 -6.94 -1.85 -13.65
N TRP A 80 -5.70 -2.27 -13.55
CA TRP A 80 -4.63 -1.42 -13.06
C TRP A 80 -3.60 -1.16 -14.15
N ASP A 81 -2.98 0.03 -14.09
CA ASP A 81 -1.96 0.43 -15.04
C ASP A 81 -0.55 0.13 -14.55
N VAL A 82 -0.36 0.08 -13.24
CA VAL A 82 0.96 -0.12 -12.63
C VAL A 82 0.81 -1.10 -11.47
N SER A 83 1.77 -2.02 -11.36
CA SER A 83 1.88 -2.92 -10.21
C SER A 83 3.31 -2.90 -9.69
N MET A 84 3.45 -2.80 -8.37
CA MET A 84 4.75 -2.72 -7.71
C MET A 84 4.81 -3.70 -6.55
N ALA A 85 5.98 -4.30 -6.34
CA ALA A 85 6.20 -5.19 -5.20
C ALA A 85 6.65 -4.39 -3.99
N VAL A 86 5.97 -4.56 -2.86
CA VAL A 86 6.30 -3.91 -1.59
C VAL A 86 6.57 -4.99 -0.55
N PRO A 87 7.77 -5.05 0.03
CA PRO A 87 8.08 -6.08 1.02
C PRO A 87 7.13 -6.03 2.22
N TYR A 88 6.70 -7.19 2.69
CA TYR A 88 5.87 -7.26 3.89
C TYR A 88 6.53 -6.60 5.10
N ALA A 89 7.85 -6.68 5.20
CA ALA A 89 8.59 -6.03 6.29
C ALA A 89 8.33 -4.52 6.31
N VAL A 90 8.28 -3.88 5.15
CA VAL A 90 7.98 -2.43 5.04
C VAL A 90 6.55 -2.16 5.48
N ILE A 91 5.61 -2.97 5.02
CA ILE A 91 4.20 -2.83 5.41
C ILE A 91 4.03 -3.00 6.92
N ASP A 92 4.68 -3.99 7.51
CA ASP A 92 4.63 -4.23 8.95
C ASP A 92 5.16 -3.03 9.74
N GLU A 93 6.26 -2.43 9.29
CA GLU A 93 6.83 -1.25 9.94
C GLU A 93 5.90 -0.03 9.81
N VAL A 94 5.30 0.17 8.65
CA VAL A 94 4.33 1.26 8.44
C VAL A 94 3.14 1.11 9.39
N VAL A 95 2.58 -0.09 9.49
CA VAL A 95 1.46 -0.36 10.39
C VAL A 95 1.86 -0.09 11.84
N GLN A 96 3.06 -0.49 12.26
CA GLN A 96 3.53 -0.23 13.61
C GLN A 96 3.70 1.26 13.90
N VAL A 97 4.25 2.02 12.97
CA VAL A 97 4.39 3.47 13.10
C VAL A 97 3.03 4.12 13.30
N LEU A 98 2.03 3.72 12.52
CA LEU A 98 0.68 4.27 12.61
C LEU A 98 -0.02 3.90 13.93
N ARG A 99 0.26 2.74 14.48
CA ARG A 99 -0.31 2.30 15.76
C ARG A 99 0.25 3.05 16.97
N ARG A 100 1.42 3.67 16.83
CA ARG A 100 2.07 4.43 17.90
C ARG A 100 1.61 5.87 18.00
N VAL A 101 0.86 6.33 17.03
CA VAL A 101 0.43 7.74 16.94
C VAL A 101 -0.90 7.96 17.64
#